data_a2c8244c31cec0d04c13755a9600cf28
#
_entry.id   a2c8244c31cec0d04c13755a9600cf28
#
_cell.length_a   1.000
_cell.length_b   1.000
_cell.length_c   1.000
_cell.angle_alpha   90.00
_cell.angle_beta   90.00
_cell.angle_gamma   90.00
#
_symmetry.space_group_name_H-M   'P 1'
#
loop_
_entity.id
_entity.type
_entity.pdbx_description
1 polymer ?
#
loop_
_entity_poly.entity_id
_entity_poly.type
_entity_poly.pdbx_seq_one_letter_code
_entity_poly.pdbx_strand_id
1 'polypeptide(L)' 'MMLDAEIVGRVIQKCREKRNLSQEVVSGLAAIGRTHLSAIERGERKPTLETFYKICLALNMKPSVVMEQIEKENEQNVK' A
#
# COMPACT_ATOMS: atom_id res chain seq x y z
N MET A 1 4.82 -11.86 15.18
CA MET A 1 4.31 -12.04 13.82
C MET A 1 4.62 -10.80 13.00
N MET A 2 5.09 -10.96 11.78
CA MET A 2 5.49 -9.83 10.95
C MET A 2 4.49 -9.62 9.83
N LEU A 3 4.40 -8.37 9.37
CA LEU A 3 3.61 -8.06 8.19
C LEU A 3 4.37 -8.55 6.96
N ASP A 4 3.65 -9.25 6.09
CA ASP A 4 4.22 -9.76 4.85
C ASP A 4 4.26 -8.62 3.82
N ALA A 5 5.44 -8.33 3.29
CA ALA A 5 5.61 -7.24 2.35
C ALA A 5 4.76 -7.41 1.10
N GLU A 6 4.59 -8.66 0.64
CA GLU A 6 3.77 -8.92 -0.54
C GLU A 6 2.30 -8.63 -0.27
N ILE A 7 1.82 -8.96 0.94
CA ILE A 7 0.44 -8.67 1.31
C ILE A 7 0.22 -7.16 1.40
N VAL A 8 1.15 -6.46 2.05
CA VAL A 8 1.06 -5.00 2.16
C VAL A 8 0.97 -4.38 0.76
N GLY A 9 1.87 -4.79 -0.13
CA GLY A 9 1.89 -4.26 -1.49
C GLY A 9 0.64 -4.58 -2.27
N ARG A 10 0.13 -5.81 -2.13
CA ARG A 10 -1.08 -6.23 -2.84
C ARG A 10 -2.30 -5.43 -2.39
N VAL A 11 -2.42 -5.19 -1.10
CA VAL A 11 -3.55 -4.40 -0.59
C VAL A 11 -3.49 -2.98 -1.12
N ILE A 12 -2.30 -2.37 -1.10
CA ILE A 12 -2.13 -1.02 -1.63
C ILE A 12 -2.51 -0.99 -3.11
N GLN A 13 -2.03 -1.96 -3.88
CA GLN A 13 -2.33 -2.03 -5.30
C GLN A 13 -3.83 -2.18 -5.55
N LYS A 14 -4.50 -3.06 -4.80
CA LYS A 14 -5.94 -3.25 -4.94
C LYS A 14 -6.70 -1.97 -4.63
N CYS A 15 -6.32 -1.27 -3.58
CA CYS A 15 -6.96 -0.01 -3.22
C CYS A 15 -6.79 1.03 -4.33
N ARG A 16 -5.59 1.08 -4.90
CA ARG A 16 -5.31 2.02 -5.99
C ARG A 16 -6.15 1.68 -7.22
N GLU A 17 -6.19 0.41 -7.59
CA GLU A 17 -6.91 -0.01 -8.80
C GLU A 17 -8.42 0.19 -8.65
N LYS A 18 -8.94 -0.05 -7.46
CA LYS A 18 -10.37 0.19 -7.21
C LYS A 18 -10.76 1.64 -7.40
N ARG A 19 -9.81 2.55 -7.22
CA ARG A 19 -10.06 3.98 -7.38
C ARG A 19 -9.68 4.46 -8.78
N ASN A 20 -9.30 3.54 -9.66
CA ASN A 20 -8.92 3.85 -11.04
C ASN A 20 -7.78 4.86 -11.12
N LEU A 21 -6.82 4.75 -10.19
CA LEU A 21 -5.67 5.65 -10.15
C LEU A 21 -4.44 4.91 -10.64
N SER A 22 -3.60 5.60 -11.42
CA SER A 22 -2.35 5.04 -11.89
C SER A 22 -1.29 5.14 -10.82
N GLN A 23 -0.21 4.36 -10.97
CA GLN A 23 0.94 4.50 -10.08
C GLN A 23 1.53 5.90 -10.17
N GLU A 24 1.54 6.47 -11.37
CA GLU A 24 2.09 7.80 -11.58
C GLU A 24 1.33 8.84 -10.76
N VAL A 25 0.01 8.78 -10.80
CA VAL A 25 -0.81 9.72 -10.06
C VAL A 25 -0.60 9.57 -8.56
N VAL A 26 -0.68 8.33 -8.06
CA VAL A 26 -0.56 8.10 -6.61
C VAL A 26 0.83 8.46 -6.12
N SER A 27 1.87 8.06 -6.84
CA SER A 27 3.24 8.39 -6.40
C SER A 27 3.46 9.90 -6.40
N GLY A 28 2.90 10.60 -7.39
CA GLY A 28 3.00 12.06 -7.43
C GLY A 28 2.32 12.72 -6.25
N LEU A 29 1.10 12.28 -5.93
CA LEU A 29 0.36 12.83 -4.80
C LEU A 29 1.02 12.49 -3.47
N ALA A 30 1.63 11.31 -3.36
CA ALA A 30 2.31 10.89 -2.15
C ALA A 30 3.74 11.46 -2.05
N ALA A 31 4.19 12.15 -3.10
CA ALA A 31 5.55 12.72 -3.15
C ALA A 31 6.62 11.65 -2.99
N ILE A 32 6.43 10.50 -3.61
CA ILE A 32 7.44 9.44 -3.67
C ILE A 32 7.70 9.11 -5.12
N GLY A 33 8.81 8.44 -5.38
CA GLY A 33 9.12 8.05 -6.76
C GLY A 33 8.18 6.95 -7.24
N ARG A 34 7.82 6.98 -8.52
CA ARG A 34 6.98 5.93 -9.11
C ARG A 34 7.64 4.57 -8.98
N THR A 35 8.96 4.51 -9.16
CA THR A 35 9.71 3.27 -8.99
C THR A 35 9.59 2.74 -7.56
N HIS A 36 9.60 3.65 -6.59
CA HIS A 36 9.45 3.29 -5.19
C HIS A 36 8.07 2.69 -4.93
N LEU A 37 7.01 3.34 -5.43
CA LEU A 37 5.66 2.80 -5.27
C LEU A 37 5.53 1.44 -5.94
N SER A 38 6.10 1.30 -7.14
CA SER A 38 6.06 0.03 -7.85
C SER A 38 6.73 -1.08 -7.05
N ALA A 39 7.88 -0.80 -6.44
CA ALA A 39 8.59 -1.78 -5.62
C ALA A 39 7.76 -2.18 -4.40
N ILE A 40 7.06 -1.21 -3.79
CA ILE A 40 6.18 -1.48 -2.65
C ILE A 40 5.04 -2.40 -3.09
N GLU A 41 4.41 -2.10 -4.22
CA GLU A 41 3.27 -2.92 -4.68
C GLU A 41 3.70 -4.34 -5.06
N ARG A 42 4.95 -4.52 -5.51
CA ARG A 42 5.45 -5.86 -5.82
C ARG A 42 5.94 -6.61 -4.59
N GLY A 43 5.93 -5.99 -3.42
CA GLY A 43 6.38 -6.64 -2.21
C GLY A 43 7.88 -6.69 -2.05
N GLU A 44 8.62 -5.91 -2.84
CA GLU A 44 10.07 -5.86 -2.76
C GLU A 44 10.55 -4.96 -1.63
N ARG A 45 9.70 -4.03 -1.20
CA ARG A 45 10.02 -3.12 -0.11
C ARG A 45 8.78 -2.86 0.72
N LYS A 46 8.94 -2.85 2.04
CA LYS A 46 7.87 -2.38 2.91
C LYS A 46 7.98 -0.86 3.02
N PRO A 47 6.87 -0.15 2.95
CA PRO A 47 6.92 1.29 3.17
C PRO A 47 7.23 1.60 4.62
N THR A 48 7.90 2.71 4.87
CA THR A 48 7.98 3.24 6.22
C THR A 48 6.56 3.66 6.62
N LEU A 49 6.35 3.87 7.92
CA LEU A 49 5.05 4.33 8.40
C LEU A 49 4.66 5.64 7.73
N GLU A 50 5.59 6.55 7.58
CA GLU A 50 5.31 7.84 6.94
C GLU A 50 4.95 7.67 5.47
N THR A 51 5.70 6.85 4.75
CA THR A 51 5.40 6.59 3.34
C THR A 51 4.03 5.94 3.18
N PHE A 52 3.72 4.97 4.06
CA PHE A 52 2.41 4.34 4.06
C PHE A 52 1.30 5.37 4.27
N TYR A 53 1.49 6.26 5.24
CA TYR A 53 0.52 7.31 5.53
C TYR A 53 0.28 8.19 4.30
N LYS A 54 1.36 8.60 3.64
CA LYS A 54 1.27 9.44 2.44
C LYS A 54 0.54 8.73 1.30
N ILE A 55 0.82 7.44 1.12
CA ILE A 55 0.13 6.66 0.08
C ILE A 55 -1.36 6.59 0.36
N CYS A 56 -1.74 6.33 1.61
CA CYS A 56 -3.14 6.24 1.98
C CYS A 56 -3.87 7.56 1.72
N LEU A 57 -3.24 8.68 2.08
CA LEU A 57 -3.84 9.99 1.81
C LEU A 57 -3.99 10.22 0.30
N ALA A 58 -2.99 9.80 -0.47
CA ALA A 58 -3.05 9.92 -1.92
C ALA A 58 -4.20 9.09 -2.50
N LEU A 59 -4.53 7.97 -1.86
CA LEU A 59 -5.66 7.13 -2.24
C LEU A 59 -6.99 7.67 -1.72
N ASN A 60 -6.96 8.75 -0.97
CA ASN A 60 -8.13 9.31 -0.30
C ASN A 60 -8.78 8.29 0.62
N MET A 61 -7.95 7.55 1.37
CA MET A 61 -8.39 6.54 2.31
C MET A 61 -7.74 6.80 3.66
N LYS A 62 -8.47 6.48 4.72
CA LYS A 62 -7.89 6.56 6.05
C LYS A 62 -6.84 5.45 6.20
N PRO A 63 -5.64 5.77 6.69
CA PRO A 63 -4.63 4.74 6.90
C PRO A 63 -5.13 3.59 7.78
N SER A 64 -5.97 3.88 8.77
CA SER A 64 -6.52 2.83 9.64
C SER A 64 -7.38 1.84 8.85
N VAL A 65 -8.11 2.32 7.85
CA VAL A 65 -8.95 1.44 7.01
C VAL A 65 -8.07 0.55 6.14
N VAL A 66 -7.02 1.12 5.56
CA VAL A 66 -6.10 0.34 4.73
C VAL A 66 -5.36 -0.68 5.60
N MET A 67 -4.93 -0.27 6.79
CA MET A 67 -4.25 -1.18 7.71
C MET A 67 -5.15 -2.33 8.12
N GLU A 68 -6.44 -2.07 8.34
CA GLU A 68 -7.37 -3.13 8.68
C GLU A 68 -7.45 -4.18 7.58
N GLN A 69 -7.45 -3.75 6.33
CA GLN A 69 -7.45 -4.68 5.21
C GLN A 69 -6.16 -5.50 5.17
N ILE A 70 -5.03 -4.84 5.44
CA ILE A 70 -3.75 -5.54 5.50
C ILE A 70 -3.78 -6.59 6.61
N GLU A 71 -4.29 -6.22 7.78
CA GLU A 71 -4.37 -7.16 8.89
C GLU A 71 -5.19 -8.38 8.54
N LYS A 72 -6.34 -8.16 7.92
CA LYS A 72 -7.22 -9.27 7.57
C LYS A 72 -6.55 -10.24 6.60
N GLU A 73 -5.90 -9.70 5.57
CA GLU A 73 -5.23 -10.58 4.61
C GLU A 73 -4.00 -11.24 5.21
N ASN A 74 -3.28 -10.52 6.07
CA ASN A 74 -2.11 -11.08 6.72
C ASN A 74 -2.50 -12.25 7.63
N GLU A 75 -3.61 -12.11 8.35
CA GLU A 75 -4.10 -13.18 9.22
C GLU A 75 -4.54 -14.41 8.43
N GLN A 76 -5.17 -14.21 7.28
CA GLN A 76 -5.64 -15.31 6.45
C GLN A 76 -4.48 -16.12 5.88
N ASN A 77 -3.30 -15.54 5.77
CA ASN A 77 -2.15 -16.21 5.20
C ASN A 77 -1.26 -16.88 6.27
N VAL A 78 -1.60 -16.72 7.54
CA VAL A 78 -0.89 -17.38 8.63
C VAL A 78 -1.57 -18.70 8.88
N LYS A 79 -0.82 -19.78 8.69
CA LYS A 79 -1.31 -21.14 8.92
C LYS A 79 -0.49 -21.80 9.99
#